data_2381c2ae9e9de96d1f752a0d378247a4
#
_entry.id   2381c2ae9e9de96d1f752a0d378247a4
#
_cell.length_a   1.000
_cell.length_b   1.000
_cell.length_c   1.000
_cell.angle_alpha   90.00
_cell.angle_beta   90.00
_cell.angle_gamma   90.00
#
_symmetry.space_group_name_H-M   'P 1'
#
loop_
_entity.id
_entity.type
_entity.pdbx_description
1 polymer ?
#
loop_
_entity_poly.entity_id
_entity_poly.type
_entity_poly.pdbx_seq_one_letter_code
_entity_poly.pdbx_strand_id
1 'polypeptide(L)'
;LSMDGEETEVLPVFEPTDTLREVMETFNKNLEEAFDSESNQSDAVNRFFSYIPTWLKSFVVMILRNLDKFGKLPKFIYRASPFHVSSYLTNVGSLGIDSVYHHLYEFGTNSCFLAIGKKLTQYAPNGEGELEKKKVMNFRFVVDERICDGFYYANAIKLFCKYLKHPELL
;
A
#
# COMPACT_ATOMS: atom_id res chain seq x y z
N LEU A 1 -8.76 7.25 7.85
CA LEU A 1 -9.79 6.57 8.64
C LEU A 1 -10.92 7.54 8.89
N SER A 2 -12.11 7.23 8.38
CA SER A 2 -13.31 7.92 8.79
C SER A 2 -13.56 7.66 10.27
N MET A 3 -14.26 8.56 10.96
CA MET A 3 -14.60 8.38 12.37
C MET A 3 -15.47 7.13 12.62
N ASP A 4 -16.03 6.53 11.58
CA ASP A 4 -16.86 5.33 11.60
C ASP A 4 -16.06 4.03 11.35
N GLY A 5 -14.73 4.10 11.23
CA GLY A 5 -13.87 2.91 11.12
C GLY A 5 -13.78 2.31 9.72
N GLU A 6 -14.29 2.98 8.70
CA GLU A 6 -14.14 2.54 7.32
C GLU A 6 -12.71 2.80 6.82
N GLU A 7 -12.12 1.79 6.18
CA GLU A 7 -10.82 1.90 5.53
C GLU A 7 -11.01 2.47 4.13
N THR A 8 -10.31 3.56 3.83
CA THR A 8 -10.31 4.17 2.50
C THR A 8 -9.05 3.76 1.75
N GLU A 9 -9.24 3.10 0.61
CA GLU A 9 -8.14 2.76 -0.30
C GLU A 9 -8.05 3.81 -1.40
N VAL A 10 -6.83 4.28 -1.66
CA VAL A 10 -6.53 5.17 -2.79
C VAL A 10 -5.54 4.49 -3.73
N LEU A 11 -5.73 4.66 -5.03
CA LEU A 11 -4.93 4.04 -6.09
C LEU A 11 -4.23 5.13 -6.94
N PRO A 12 -3.32 5.93 -6.36
CA PRO A 12 -2.60 6.94 -7.12
C PRO A 12 -1.64 6.26 -8.10
N VAL A 13 -1.51 6.84 -9.29
CA VAL A 13 -0.53 6.44 -10.30
C VAL A 13 0.52 7.52 -10.39
N PHE A 14 1.78 7.12 -10.26
CA PHE A 14 2.93 8.02 -10.35
C PHE A 14 3.82 7.61 -11.51
N GLU A 15 4.41 8.61 -12.17
CA GLU A 15 5.42 8.39 -13.18
C GLU A 15 6.83 8.43 -12.56
N PRO A 16 7.80 7.69 -13.09
CA PRO A 16 9.17 7.66 -12.54
C PRO A 16 9.89 9.03 -12.57
N THR A 17 9.35 9.99 -13.32
CA THR A 17 9.88 11.35 -13.48
C THR A 17 9.19 12.38 -12.62
N ASP A 18 8.14 11.99 -11.87
CA ASP A 18 7.40 12.91 -11.02
C ASP A 18 8.28 13.45 -9.91
N THR A 19 8.20 14.74 -9.69
CA THR A 19 8.81 15.39 -8.53
C THR A 19 8.02 15.11 -7.27
N LEU A 20 8.65 15.24 -6.10
CA LEU A 20 7.98 15.06 -4.81
C LEU A 20 6.70 15.91 -4.68
N ARG A 21 6.70 17.12 -5.26
CA ARG A 21 5.52 18.00 -5.25
C ARG A 21 4.38 17.39 -6.06
N GLU A 22 4.65 16.91 -7.28
CA GLU A 22 3.64 16.26 -8.14
C GLU A 22 3.08 14.99 -7.50
N VAL A 23 3.94 14.21 -6.86
CA VAL A 23 3.52 13.03 -6.07
C VAL A 23 2.56 13.43 -4.96
N MET A 24 2.88 14.49 -4.19
CA MET A 24 2.01 14.98 -3.11
C MET A 24 0.68 15.52 -3.63
N GLU A 25 0.69 16.28 -4.72
CA GLU A 25 -0.52 16.83 -5.35
C GLU A 25 -1.43 15.70 -5.87
N THR A 26 -0.85 14.74 -6.59
CA THR A 26 -1.59 13.57 -7.09
C THR A 26 -2.17 12.74 -5.95
N PHE A 27 -1.40 12.50 -4.90
CA PHE A 27 -1.87 11.75 -3.73
C PHE A 27 -3.02 12.45 -3.02
N ASN A 28 -2.90 13.74 -2.74
CA ASN A 28 -3.95 14.52 -2.07
C ASN A 28 -5.22 14.58 -2.90
N LYS A 29 -5.11 14.77 -4.22
CA LYS A 29 -6.26 14.75 -5.13
C LYS A 29 -6.99 13.41 -5.08
N ASN A 30 -6.27 12.30 -5.19
CA ASN A 30 -6.87 10.95 -5.12
C ASN A 30 -7.51 10.68 -3.75
N LEU A 31 -6.92 11.23 -2.68
CA LEU A 31 -7.46 11.12 -1.33
C LEU A 31 -8.79 11.88 -1.19
N GLU A 32 -8.86 13.12 -1.68
CA GLU A 32 -10.10 13.92 -1.69
C GLU A 32 -11.19 13.23 -2.51
N GLU A 33 -10.87 12.76 -3.73
CA GLU A 33 -11.80 12.03 -4.59
C GLU A 33 -12.32 10.75 -3.92
N ALA A 34 -11.47 10.03 -3.19
CA ALA A 34 -11.88 8.82 -2.47
C ALA A 34 -12.86 9.15 -1.35
N PHE A 35 -12.62 10.18 -0.55
CA PHE A 35 -13.55 10.60 0.51
C PHE A 35 -14.90 11.08 -0.04
N ASP A 36 -14.91 11.79 -1.17
CA ASP A 36 -16.16 12.26 -1.79
C ASP A 36 -16.97 11.12 -2.45
N SER A 37 -16.31 10.07 -2.93
CA SER A 37 -16.95 8.96 -3.64
C SER A 37 -17.50 7.86 -2.73
N GLU A 38 -16.98 7.70 -1.53
CA GLU A 38 -17.38 6.62 -0.61
C GLU A 38 -18.86 6.64 -0.22
N SER A 39 -19.49 7.82 -0.20
CA SER A 39 -20.88 7.95 0.26
C SER A 39 -21.94 7.40 -0.71
N ASN A 40 -21.63 7.19 -2.00
CA ASN A 40 -22.66 6.89 -3.01
C ASN A 40 -22.42 5.65 -3.89
N GLN A 41 -21.20 5.17 -4.08
CA GLN A 41 -20.92 4.06 -5.00
C GLN A 41 -20.85 2.69 -4.33
N SER A 42 -20.36 2.62 -3.09
CA SER A 42 -20.19 1.36 -2.36
C SER A 42 -21.51 0.64 -2.13
N ASP A 43 -22.56 1.36 -1.80
CA ASP A 43 -23.87 0.77 -1.49
C ASP A 43 -24.56 0.16 -2.71
N ALA A 44 -24.46 0.79 -3.88
CA ALA A 44 -25.07 0.27 -5.11
C ALA A 44 -24.34 -0.99 -5.61
N VAL A 45 -23.00 -0.98 -5.56
CA VAL A 45 -22.15 -2.11 -5.97
C VAL A 45 -22.35 -3.29 -5.01
N ASN A 46 -22.30 -3.06 -3.70
CA ASN A 46 -22.53 -4.09 -2.69
C ASN A 46 -23.92 -4.70 -2.79
N ARG A 47 -24.94 -3.89 -3.03
CA ARG A 47 -26.32 -4.34 -3.24
C ARG A 47 -26.45 -5.19 -4.50
N PHE A 48 -25.84 -4.77 -5.61
CA PHE A 48 -25.82 -5.56 -6.84
C PHE A 48 -25.12 -6.91 -6.64
N PHE A 49 -23.97 -6.92 -6.00
CA PHE A 49 -23.23 -8.16 -5.71
C PHE A 49 -23.98 -9.09 -4.74
N SER A 50 -24.80 -8.58 -3.83
CA SER A 50 -25.54 -9.42 -2.89
C SER A 50 -26.63 -10.27 -3.58
N TYR A 51 -27.17 -9.83 -4.70
CA TYR A 51 -28.17 -10.59 -5.48
C TYR A 51 -27.55 -11.72 -6.32
N ILE A 52 -26.25 -11.71 -6.56
CA ILE A 52 -25.59 -12.74 -7.37
C ILE A 52 -25.37 -14.00 -6.51
N PRO A 53 -25.81 -15.18 -6.95
CA PRO A 53 -25.55 -16.44 -6.24
C PRO A 53 -24.04 -16.70 -6.05
N THR A 54 -23.65 -17.26 -4.92
CA THR A 54 -22.24 -17.47 -4.57
C THR A 54 -21.48 -18.33 -5.59
N TRP A 55 -22.13 -19.34 -6.17
CA TRP A 55 -21.51 -20.19 -7.19
C TRP A 55 -21.16 -19.39 -8.46
N LEU A 56 -22.03 -18.43 -8.85
CA LEU A 56 -21.78 -17.58 -10.01
C LEU A 56 -20.63 -16.60 -9.73
N LYS A 57 -20.59 -16.01 -8.52
CA LYS A 57 -19.43 -15.19 -8.07
C LYS A 57 -18.13 -15.97 -8.16
N SER A 58 -18.12 -17.20 -7.62
CA SER A 58 -16.94 -18.08 -7.65
C SER A 58 -16.49 -18.40 -9.08
N PHE A 59 -17.45 -18.63 -9.97
CA PHE A 59 -17.16 -18.91 -11.38
C PHE A 59 -16.56 -17.69 -12.10
N VAL A 60 -17.10 -16.48 -11.87
CA VAL A 60 -16.54 -15.24 -12.42
C VAL A 60 -15.15 -14.99 -11.88
N VAL A 61 -14.92 -15.13 -10.58
CA VAL A 61 -13.59 -14.98 -9.96
C VAL A 61 -12.61 -16.00 -10.53
N MET A 62 -13.03 -17.23 -10.76
CA MET A 62 -12.19 -18.26 -11.38
C MET A 62 -11.77 -17.85 -12.81
N ILE A 63 -12.69 -17.32 -13.62
CA ILE A 63 -12.39 -16.82 -14.96
C ILE A 63 -11.40 -15.65 -14.89
N LEU A 64 -11.65 -14.67 -14.02
CA LEU A 64 -10.78 -13.50 -13.85
C LEU A 64 -9.37 -13.92 -13.44
N ARG A 65 -9.23 -14.85 -12.48
CA ARG A 65 -7.93 -15.39 -12.07
C ARG A 65 -7.19 -16.08 -13.24
N ASN A 66 -7.91 -16.81 -14.08
CA ASN A 66 -7.29 -17.44 -15.24
C ASN A 66 -6.88 -16.39 -16.30
N LEU A 67 -7.72 -15.40 -16.55
CA LEU A 67 -7.37 -14.30 -17.46
C LEU A 67 -6.16 -13.51 -16.96
N ASP A 68 -6.09 -13.24 -15.66
CA ASP A 68 -4.96 -12.58 -15.03
C ASP A 68 -3.67 -13.37 -15.18
N LYS A 69 -3.71 -14.67 -14.88
CA LYS A 69 -2.57 -15.57 -15.03
C LYS A 69 -1.97 -15.59 -16.46
N PHE A 70 -2.80 -15.35 -17.48
CA PHE A 70 -2.37 -15.27 -18.88
C PHE A 70 -2.15 -13.84 -19.36
N GLY A 71 -2.21 -12.83 -18.49
CA GLY A 71 -2.05 -11.42 -18.84
C GLY A 71 -3.15 -10.88 -19.75
N LYS A 72 -4.33 -11.51 -19.76
CA LYS A 72 -5.48 -11.18 -20.62
C LYS A 72 -6.62 -10.50 -19.85
N LEU A 73 -6.36 -10.00 -18.66
CA LEU A 73 -7.36 -9.30 -17.88
C LEU A 73 -7.79 -7.99 -18.59
N PRO A 74 -9.09 -7.70 -18.71
CA PRO A 74 -9.55 -6.44 -19.30
C PRO A 74 -8.97 -5.23 -18.58
N LYS A 75 -8.51 -4.22 -19.34
CA LYS A 75 -7.81 -3.05 -18.77
C LYS A 75 -8.63 -2.29 -17.75
N PHE A 76 -9.96 -2.24 -17.88
CA PHE A 76 -10.81 -1.55 -16.92
C PHE A 76 -10.84 -2.28 -15.56
N ILE A 77 -10.84 -3.62 -15.56
CA ILE A 77 -10.77 -4.43 -14.33
C ILE A 77 -9.38 -4.29 -13.71
N TYR A 78 -8.33 -4.35 -14.54
CA TYR A 78 -6.96 -4.17 -14.08
C TYR A 78 -6.76 -2.83 -13.35
N ARG A 79 -7.28 -1.73 -13.91
CA ARG A 79 -7.18 -0.40 -13.32
C ARG A 79 -8.02 -0.18 -12.06
N ALA A 80 -9.16 -0.86 -11.96
CA ALA A 80 -10.06 -0.76 -10.82
C ALA A 80 -9.68 -1.72 -9.67
N SER A 81 -8.74 -2.63 -9.92
CA SER A 81 -8.37 -3.67 -8.96
C SER A 81 -7.28 -3.18 -8.01
N PRO A 82 -7.49 -3.20 -6.69
CA PRO A 82 -6.47 -2.84 -5.70
C PRO A 82 -5.31 -3.85 -5.65
N PHE A 83 -5.47 -5.02 -6.27
CA PHE A 83 -4.42 -6.06 -6.32
C PHE A 83 -3.41 -5.87 -7.46
N HIS A 84 -3.72 -4.99 -8.44
CA HIS A 84 -2.88 -4.74 -9.62
C HIS A 84 -2.09 -3.44 -9.47
N VAL A 85 -1.30 -3.38 -8.42
CA VAL A 85 -0.45 -2.24 -8.05
C VAL A 85 1.02 -2.67 -7.96
N SER A 86 1.95 -1.73 -8.07
CA SER A 86 3.39 -2.00 -7.92
C SER A 86 3.77 -2.26 -6.46
N SER A 87 3.14 -1.53 -5.54
CA SER A 87 3.36 -1.68 -4.11
C SER A 87 2.11 -1.29 -3.33
N TYR A 88 1.92 -1.90 -2.19
CA TYR A 88 0.86 -1.56 -1.24
C TYR A 88 1.48 -0.91 -0.01
N LEU A 89 0.93 0.22 0.40
CA LEU A 89 1.39 0.95 1.57
C LEU A 89 0.24 1.12 2.56
N THR A 90 0.45 0.70 3.81
CA THR A 90 -0.53 0.88 4.88
C THR A 90 0.07 1.61 6.06
N ASN A 91 -0.67 2.54 6.63
CA ASN A 91 -0.28 3.27 7.83
C ASN A 91 -1.11 2.81 9.04
N VAL A 92 -0.69 1.72 9.65
CA VAL A 92 -1.32 1.20 10.88
C VAL A 92 -0.95 2.00 12.14
N GLY A 93 0.04 2.85 12.04
CA GLY A 93 0.43 3.77 13.10
C GLY A 93 -0.67 4.78 13.45
N SER A 94 -1.53 5.13 12.49
CA SER A 94 -2.73 5.95 12.72
C SER A 94 -3.74 5.28 13.65
N LEU A 95 -3.74 3.94 13.70
CA LEU A 95 -4.55 3.12 14.61
C LEU A 95 -3.88 2.91 15.99
N GLY A 96 -2.69 3.49 16.20
CA GLY A 96 -1.96 3.35 17.46
C GLY A 96 -1.21 2.03 17.64
N ILE A 97 -1.11 1.20 16.60
CA ILE A 97 -0.37 -0.08 16.63
C ILE A 97 0.99 0.04 15.93
N ASP A 98 1.90 -0.88 16.25
CA ASP A 98 3.18 -0.96 15.54
C ASP A 98 3.00 -1.63 14.18
N SER A 99 4.00 -1.46 13.30
CA SER A 99 4.00 -2.06 11.98
C SER A 99 3.86 -3.59 12.04
N VAL A 100 3.09 -4.15 11.13
CA VAL A 100 2.82 -5.58 11.02
C VAL A 100 3.41 -6.15 9.74
N TYR A 101 3.73 -7.45 9.74
CA TYR A 101 4.01 -8.15 8.50
C TYR A 101 2.69 -8.59 7.87
N HIS A 102 2.53 -8.26 6.60
CA HIS A 102 1.36 -8.63 5.82
C HIS A 102 1.80 -9.55 4.69
N HIS A 103 1.12 -10.68 4.49
CA HIS A 103 1.43 -11.53 3.34
C HIS A 103 0.98 -10.87 2.03
N LEU A 104 1.69 -11.16 0.96
CA LEU A 104 1.33 -10.72 -0.38
C LEU A 104 0.15 -11.55 -0.92
N TYR A 105 -0.67 -10.92 -1.73
CA TYR A 105 -1.77 -11.62 -2.39
C TYR A 105 -1.25 -12.44 -3.57
N GLU A 106 -1.81 -13.64 -3.75
CA GLU A 106 -1.50 -14.48 -4.92
C GLU A 106 -2.21 -14.02 -6.21
N PHE A 107 -3.15 -13.09 -6.09
CA PHE A 107 -3.88 -12.51 -7.19
C PHE A 107 -3.37 -11.09 -7.45
N GLY A 108 -3.17 -10.76 -8.74
CA GLY A 108 -2.68 -9.45 -9.16
C GLY A 108 -1.15 -9.35 -9.28
N THR A 109 -0.65 -8.13 -9.26
CA THR A 109 0.78 -7.82 -9.51
C THR A 109 1.50 -7.24 -8.30
N ASN A 110 0.81 -7.09 -7.16
CA ASN A 110 1.42 -6.54 -5.97
C ASN A 110 2.55 -7.43 -5.45
N SER A 111 3.77 -6.92 -5.55
CA SER A 111 4.99 -7.65 -5.17
C SER A 111 5.73 -7.03 -3.99
N CYS A 112 5.26 -5.89 -3.48
CA CYS A 112 5.84 -5.19 -2.35
C CYS A 112 4.76 -4.67 -1.42
N PHE A 113 4.87 -4.96 -0.13
CA PHE A 113 3.98 -4.44 0.90
C PHE A 113 4.79 -3.70 1.95
N LEU A 114 4.41 -2.47 2.25
CA LEU A 114 5.02 -1.64 3.27
C LEU A 114 4.00 -1.29 4.35
N ALA A 115 4.29 -1.66 5.59
CA ALA A 115 3.51 -1.26 6.76
C ALA A 115 4.27 -0.24 7.59
N ILE A 116 3.63 0.90 7.87
CA ILE A 116 4.15 1.98 8.70
C ILE A 116 3.53 1.87 10.10
N GLY A 117 4.39 1.73 11.12
CA GLY A 117 3.96 1.61 12.51
C GLY A 117 3.81 2.96 13.22
N LYS A 118 3.34 2.93 14.45
CA LYS A 118 3.22 4.12 15.30
C LYS A 118 4.57 4.70 15.67
N LYS A 119 4.56 5.97 16.03
CA LYS A 119 5.73 6.64 16.62
C LYS A 119 6.01 6.07 18.02
N LEU A 120 7.24 5.59 18.22
CA LEU A 120 7.73 5.05 19.47
C LEU A 120 8.79 6.00 20.06
N THR A 121 8.93 5.97 21.37
CA THR A 121 10.05 6.62 22.05
C THR A 121 11.06 5.56 22.44
N GLN A 122 12.27 5.70 21.98
CA GLN A 122 13.42 4.86 22.36
C GLN A 122 14.48 5.71 23.04
N TYR A 123 15.19 5.11 23.99
CA TYR A 123 16.37 5.70 24.62
C TYR A 123 17.60 5.00 24.04
N ALA A 124 18.47 5.77 23.41
CA ALA A 124 19.70 5.25 22.81
C ALA A 124 20.88 6.09 23.31
N PRO A 125 22.07 5.47 23.53
CA PRO A 125 23.26 6.23 23.92
C PRO A 125 23.62 7.24 22.83
N ASN A 126 23.95 8.46 23.23
CA ASN A 126 24.57 9.46 22.37
C ASN A 126 26.08 9.18 22.25
N GLY A 127 26.81 10.00 21.46
CA GLY A 127 28.27 9.87 21.30
C GLY A 127 29.09 10.04 22.57
N GLU A 128 28.50 10.55 23.65
CA GLU A 128 29.09 10.78 24.97
C GLU A 128 28.71 9.68 25.98
N GLY A 129 27.91 8.70 25.56
CA GLY A 129 27.47 7.59 26.41
C GLY A 129 26.24 7.90 27.27
N GLU A 130 25.63 9.09 27.15
CA GLU A 130 24.41 9.44 27.84
C GLU A 130 23.18 8.93 27.08
N LEU A 131 22.09 8.60 27.80
CA LEU A 131 20.84 8.17 27.19
C LEU A 131 20.06 9.35 26.61
N GLU A 132 19.92 9.39 25.31
CA GLU A 132 19.14 10.37 24.58
C GLU A 132 17.77 9.78 24.18
N LYS A 133 16.72 10.57 24.32
CA LYS A 133 15.37 10.23 23.92
C LYS A 133 15.20 10.46 22.43
N LYS A 134 14.96 9.38 21.67
CA LYS A 134 14.73 9.44 20.22
C LYS A 134 13.32 8.99 19.87
N LYS A 135 12.69 9.71 18.94
CA LYS A 135 11.44 9.27 18.31
C LYS A 135 11.78 8.43 17.10
N VAL A 136 11.25 7.23 17.08
CA VAL A 136 11.46 6.27 16.00
C VAL A 136 10.13 5.76 15.47
N MET A 137 10.14 5.24 14.26
CA MET A 137 9.01 4.60 13.61
C MET A 137 9.49 3.35 12.91
N ASN A 138 8.76 2.26 13.11
CA ASN A 138 9.10 1.00 12.46
C ASN A 138 8.43 0.91 11.09
N PHE A 139 9.21 0.47 10.11
CA PHE A 139 8.74 0.10 8.78
C PHE A 139 8.93 -1.39 8.60
N ARG A 140 7.91 -2.09 8.12
CA ARG A 140 8.01 -3.51 7.80
C ARG A 140 7.72 -3.71 6.33
N PHE A 141 8.69 -4.34 5.66
CA PHE A 141 8.60 -4.68 4.25
C PHE A 141 8.37 -6.17 4.08
N VAL A 142 7.48 -6.51 3.16
CA VAL A 142 7.34 -7.85 2.61
C VAL A 142 7.49 -7.73 1.10
N VAL A 143 8.43 -8.47 0.53
CA VAL A 143 8.75 -8.43 -0.90
C VAL A 143 8.73 -9.84 -1.44
N ASP A 144 8.19 -10.01 -2.65
CA ASP A 144 8.20 -11.27 -3.37
C ASP A 144 9.59 -11.50 -3.99
N GLU A 145 10.28 -12.54 -3.55
CA GLU A 145 11.61 -12.88 -4.08
C GLU A 145 11.60 -13.29 -5.56
N ARG A 146 10.44 -13.53 -6.14
CA ARG A 146 10.30 -13.76 -7.59
C ARG A 146 10.65 -12.53 -8.43
N ILE A 147 10.56 -11.32 -7.86
CA ILE A 147 10.86 -10.07 -8.55
C ILE A 147 12.31 -9.60 -8.37
N CYS A 148 12.94 -9.94 -7.25
CA CYS A 148 14.32 -9.56 -6.95
C CYS A 148 14.92 -10.46 -5.89
N ASP A 149 16.22 -10.67 -5.94
CA ASP A 149 16.95 -11.41 -4.93
C ASP A 149 17.23 -10.58 -3.65
N GLY A 150 17.69 -11.26 -2.61
CA GLY A 150 17.97 -10.64 -1.31
C GLY A 150 19.05 -9.55 -1.36
N PHE A 151 20.01 -9.64 -2.29
CA PHE A 151 21.07 -8.63 -2.45
C PHE A 151 20.50 -7.34 -3.03
N TYR A 152 19.69 -7.44 -4.09
CA TYR A 152 19.02 -6.29 -4.68
C TYR A 152 18.09 -5.61 -3.68
N TYR A 153 17.26 -6.41 -3.00
CA TYR A 153 16.36 -5.94 -1.97
C TYR A 153 17.09 -5.20 -0.85
N ALA A 154 18.20 -5.74 -0.33
CA ALA A 154 18.98 -5.09 0.73
C ALA A 154 19.50 -3.71 0.29
N ASN A 155 19.94 -3.56 -0.97
CA ASN A 155 20.38 -2.28 -1.50
C ASN A 155 19.21 -1.29 -1.66
N ALA A 156 18.03 -1.75 -2.12
CA ALA A 156 16.82 -0.93 -2.20
C ALA A 156 16.41 -0.39 -0.82
N ILE A 157 16.44 -1.22 0.22
CA ILE A 157 16.13 -0.79 1.59
C ILE A 157 17.16 0.22 2.11
N LYS A 158 18.46 0.04 1.84
CA LYS A 158 19.49 1.03 2.20
C LYS A 158 19.24 2.38 1.54
N LEU A 159 18.85 2.37 0.26
CA LEU A 159 18.52 3.58 -0.49
C LEU A 159 17.25 4.26 0.07
N PHE A 160 16.22 3.49 0.36
CA PHE A 160 15.01 3.99 1.03
C PHE A 160 15.35 4.67 2.37
N CYS A 161 16.14 4.01 3.22
CA CYS A 161 16.57 4.59 4.50
C CYS A 161 17.42 5.87 4.32
N LYS A 162 18.22 5.95 3.23
CA LYS A 162 18.99 7.13 2.90
C LYS A 162 18.07 8.31 2.56
N TYR A 163 17.06 8.11 1.71
CA TYR A 163 16.12 9.16 1.33
C TYR A 163 15.22 9.59 2.48
N LEU A 164 14.84 8.67 3.39
CA LEU A 164 14.12 9.07 4.61
C LEU A 164 14.94 9.96 5.54
N LYS A 165 16.27 9.79 5.58
CA LYS A 165 17.17 10.62 6.40
C LYS A 165 17.56 11.92 5.71
N HIS A 166 17.58 11.92 4.40
CA HIS A 166 18.03 12.99 3.53
C HIS A 166 17.01 13.26 2.42
N PRO A 167 15.80 13.78 2.78
CA PRO A 167 14.75 14.02 1.80
C PRO A 167 15.11 15.09 0.76
N GLU A 168 16.14 15.90 1.04
CA GLU A 168 16.71 16.87 0.12
C GLU A 168 17.39 16.24 -1.11
N LEU A 169 17.54 14.91 -1.14
CA LEU A 169 18.12 14.17 -2.27
C LEU A 169 17.05 13.64 -3.25
N LEU A 170 15.77 13.90 -2.98
CA LEU A 170 14.63 13.56 -3.83
C LEU A 170 14.28 14.74 -4.80
#